data_736ff85586de731f6f8d1a4a0fde295c
#
_entry.id   736ff85586de731f6f8d1a4a0fde295c
#
_cell.length_a   1.000
_cell.length_b   1.000
_cell.length_c   1.000
_cell.angle_alpha   90.00
_cell.angle_beta   90.00
_cell.angle_gamma   90.00
#
_symmetry.space_group_name_H-M   'P 1'
#
loop_
_entity.id
_entity.type
_entity.pdbx_description
1 polymer ?
#
loop_
_entity_poly.entity_id
_entity_poly.type
_entity_poly.pdbx_seq_one_letter_code
_entity_poly.pdbx_strand_id
1 'polypeptide(L)'
;MFPIDRSLLPSLSTRRALIVVDPQNDFLSEDGALPVKIPMDLPERIADLATSFRKSGGDVIWVCSRFEKSRSILEEQVLTSERSGIPRSPDMSRGRRRQASPQLIQGPCECPEAFLTQESAKVPKCVRPGTPGIDIHPVVKEAVGSRDYSVVKSYYSAFRSEQLLRLLRMRLVTELFICGAMTNISIMATAVDAASHGYTITIVDDCCGYHNMMRHRNAVKQIANTTGCDVLSAEGVLASFKPKPKPSRKPSDRPATSPGSRYSSPILPSSKHLRKISHCRFNPW
;
A
#
# COMPACT_ATOMS: atom_id res chain seq x y z
N MET A 1 25.03 30.47 -9.58
CA MET A 1 24.24 29.41 -8.90
C MET A 1 24.67 29.46 -7.45
N PHE A 2 23.83 29.95 -6.54
CA PHE A 2 24.18 30.05 -5.13
C PHE A 2 24.13 28.66 -4.51
N PRO A 3 25.15 28.23 -3.76
CA PRO A 3 25.11 26.96 -3.04
C PRO A 3 24.04 27.05 -1.94
N ILE A 4 23.00 26.25 -2.06
CA ILE A 4 21.98 26.13 -1.02
C ILE A 4 22.62 25.31 0.12
N ASP A 5 22.79 25.95 1.27
CA ASP A 5 23.24 25.26 2.47
C ASP A 5 22.13 24.29 2.95
N ARG A 6 22.36 22.99 2.73
CA ARG A 6 21.41 21.95 3.10
C ARG A 6 21.18 21.85 4.63
N SER A 7 22.06 22.39 5.44
CA SER A 7 21.91 22.42 6.91
C SER A 7 20.82 23.39 7.38
N LEU A 8 20.49 24.37 6.52
CA LEU A 8 19.45 25.36 6.80
C LEU A 8 18.05 24.90 6.34
N LEU A 9 17.94 23.77 5.61
CA LEU A 9 16.66 23.23 5.22
C LEU A 9 16.05 22.44 6.39
N PRO A 10 14.80 22.75 6.78
CA PRO A 10 14.14 21.95 7.79
C PRO A 10 14.07 20.49 7.34
N SER A 11 14.47 19.56 8.20
CA SER A 11 14.29 18.13 7.93
C SER A 11 12.79 17.83 7.89
N LEU A 12 12.23 17.72 6.70
CA LEU A 12 10.84 17.26 6.52
C LEU A 12 10.79 15.78 6.89
N SER A 13 10.28 15.48 8.09
CA SER A 13 9.99 14.10 8.45
C SER A 13 8.73 13.66 7.72
N THR A 14 8.88 12.71 6.80
CA THR A 14 7.74 12.03 6.17
C THR A 14 6.98 11.22 7.21
N ARG A 15 5.67 11.14 7.02
CA ARG A 15 4.77 10.42 7.93
C ARG A 15 4.27 9.13 7.28
N ARG A 16 3.81 8.24 8.13
CA ARG A 16 3.15 6.99 7.76
C ARG A 16 1.71 7.00 8.25
N ALA A 17 0.82 6.39 7.47
CA ALA A 17 -0.58 6.26 7.83
C ALA A 17 -1.08 4.83 7.66
N LEU A 18 -1.90 4.38 8.60
CA LEU A 18 -2.70 3.18 8.52
C LEU A 18 -4.06 3.55 7.92
N ILE A 19 -4.40 2.94 6.79
CA ILE A 19 -5.71 3.07 6.14
C ILE A 19 -6.52 1.83 6.49
N VAL A 20 -7.55 2.01 7.31
CA VAL A 20 -8.50 0.94 7.64
C VAL A 20 -9.71 1.07 6.73
N VAL A 21 -9.85 0.14 5.79
CA VAL A 21 -10.87 0.19 4.75
C VAL A 21 -12.11 -0.60 5.19
N ASP A 22 -13.27 0.04 5.14
CA ASP A 22 -14.58 -0.56 5.38
C ASP A 22 -14.72 -1.33 6.70
N PRO A 23 -14.37 -0.74 7.87
CA PRO A 23 -14.48 -1.39 9.17
C PRO A 23 -15.92 -1.34 9.73
N GLN A 24 -16.92 -1.60 8.85
CA GLN A 24 -18.34 -1.38 9.09
C GLN A 24 -19.07 -2.69 9.37
N ASN A 25 -20.22 -2.60 10.05
CA ASN A 25 -21.03 -3.76 10.44
C ASN A 25 -21.41 -4.66 9.26
N ASP A 26 -21.77 -4.09 8.12
CA ASP A 26 -22.11 -4.91 6.93
C ASP A 26 -21.00 -5.85 6.48
N PHE A 27 -19.75 -5.59 6.86
CA PHE A 27 -18.59 -6.42 6.52
C PHE A 27 -18.02 -7.19 7.70
N LEU A 28 -18.11 -6.65 8.92
CA LEU A 28 -17.43 -7.22 10.09
C LEU A 28 -18.38 -7.95 11.06
N SER A 29 -19.69 -7.68 11.03
CA SER A 29 -20.66 -8.41 11.84
C SER A 29 -21.15 -9.64 11.14
N GLU A 30 -21.42 -10.71 11.86
CA GLU A 30 -21.92 -12.00 11.33
C GLU A 30 -23.26 -11.85 10.60
N ASP A 31 -24.11 -10.95 11.06
CA ASP A 31 -25.42 -10.59 10.49
C ASP A 31 -25.34 -9.46 9.46
N GLY A 32 -24.15 -9.01 9.11
CA GLY A 32 -23.94 -7.98 8.09
C GLY A 32 -24.40 -8.41 6.69
N ALA A 33 -24.62 -7.46 5.80
CA ALA A 33 -25.10 -7.75 4.43
C ALA A 33 -24.06 -8.51 3.58
N LEU A 34 -22.77 -8.35 3.87
CA LEU A 34 -21.66 -9.03 3.19
C LEU A 34 -20.52 -9.36 4.18
N PRO A 35 -20.80 -10.20 5.20
CA PRO A 35 -19.84 -10.45 6.25
C PRO A 35 -18.61 -11.18 5.74
N VAL A 36 -17.42 -10.70 6.06
CA VAL A 36 -16.17 -11.44 5.83
C VAL A 36 -16.12 -12.65 6.75
N LYS A 37 -15.51 -13.73 6.29
CA LYS A 37 -15.47 -14.99 7.03
C LYS A 37 -14.12 -15.24 7.68
N ILE A 38 -13.08 -14.67 7.16
CA ILE A 38 -11.69 -14.95 7.58
C ILE A 38 -10.89 -13.64 7.55
N PRO A 39 -10.11 -13.37 8.59
CA PRO A 39 -10.09 -14.04 9.88
C PRO A 39 -11.35 -13.72 10.70
N MET A 40 -11.77 -14.63 11.60
CA MET A 40 -12.98 -14.45 12.42
C MET A 40 -12.81 -13.35 13.48
N ASP A 41 -11.59 -13.14 13.94
CA ASP A 41 -11.15 -12.12 14.90
C ASP A 41 -10.66 -10.82 14.21
N LEU A 42 -11.15 -10.57 13.00
CA LEU A 42 -10.72 -9.39 12.21
C LEU A 42 -10.97 -8.05 12.92
N PRO A 43 -12.13 -7.83 13.57
CA PRO A 43 -12.38 -6.57 14.28
C PRO A 43 -11.34 -6.31 15.38
N GLU A 44 -10.99 -7.33 16.16
CA GLU A 44 -10.00 -7.27 17.24
C GLU A 44 -8.60 -7.00 16.68
N ARG A 45 -8.21 -7.69 15.64
CA ARG A 45 -6.91 -7.47 14.95
C ARG A 45 -6.78 -6.05 14.43
N ILE A 46 -7.82 -5.51 13.82
CA ILE A 46 -7.85 -4.12 13.35
C ILE A 46 -7.72 -3.15 14.51
N ALA A 47 -8.45 -3.38 15.60
CA ALA A 47 -8.43 -2.54 16.78
C ALA A 47 -7.04 -2.50 17.44
N ASP A 48 -6.41 -3.68 17.60
CA ASP A 48 -5.07 -3.82 18.18
C ASP A 48 -4.00 -3.19 17.28
N LEU A 49 -4.08 -3.42 15.98
CA LEU A 49 -3.17 -2.81 15.01
C LEU A 49 -3.28 -1.28 15.04
N ALA A 50 -4.49 -0.72 14.96
CA ALA A 50 -4.71 0.73 14.97
C ALA A 50 -4.17 1.37 16.26
N THR A 51 -4.42 0.75 17.40
CA THR A 51 -3.93 1.21 18.69
C THR A 51 -2.40 1.20 18.77
N SER A 52 -1.77 0.12 18.31
CA SER A 52 -0.31 -0.04 18.31
C SER A 52 0.37 0.85 17.28
N PHE A 53 -0.25 1.03 16.12
CA PHE A 53 0.23 1.91 15.05
C PHE A 53 0.26 3.37 15.51
N ARG A 54 -0.79 3.81 16.17
CA ARG A 54 -0.90 5.15 16.78
C ARG A 54 0.16 5.37 17.87
N LYS A 55 0.38 4.39 18.76
CA LYS A 55 1.44 4.44 19.76
C LYS A 55 2.83 4.56 19.14
N SER A 56 3.04 4.03 17.96
CA SER A 56 4.31 4.17 17.22
C SER A 56 4.46 5.50 16.45
N GLY A 57 3.51 6.43 16.61
CA GLY A 57 3.56 7.77 16.01
C GLY A 57 3.00 7.87 14.60
N GLY A 58 2.32 6.82 14.10
CA GLY A 58 1.61 6.86 12.81
C GLY A 58 0.23 7.48 12.91
N ASP A 59 -0.28 7.98 11.79
CA ASP A 59 -1.66 8.45 11.67
C ASP A 59 -2.58 7.28 11.36
N VAL A 60 -3.80 7.26 11.94
CA VAL A 60 -4.84 6.27 11.61
C VAL A 60 -5.97 6.95 10.88
N ILE A 61 -6.40 6.38 9.75
CA ILE A 61 -7.45 6.89 8.89
C ILE A 61 -8.50 5.79 8.67
N TRP A 62 -9.69 6.04 9.16
CA TRP A 62 -10.84 5.17 9.03
C TRP A 62 -11.59 5.52 7.74
N VAL A 63 -11.65 4.60 6.79
CA VAL A 63 -12.30 4.79 5.50
C VAL A 63 -13.57 3.98 5.47
N CYS A 64 -14.72 4.66 5.50
CA CYS A 64 -16.03 4.04 5.51
C CYS A 64 -16.73 4.19 4.15
N SER A 65 -17.38 3.15 3.69
CA SER A 65 -18.22 3.18 2.49
C SER A 65 -19.61 3.72 2.82
N ARG A 66 -20.14 4.47 1.87
CA ARG A 66 -21.54 4.93 1.90
C ARG A 66 -22.09 4.96 0.48
N PHE A 67 -23.06 4.10 0.21
CA PHE A 67 -23.64 3.95 -1.13
C PHE A 67 -25.12 4.35 -1.14
N GLU A 68 -25.41 5.44 -1.81
CA GLU A 68 -26.78 5.95 -1.94
C GLU A 68 -27.48 5.37 -3.17
N LYS A 69 -26.71 5.03 -4.21
CA LYS A 69 -27.23 4.55 -5.50
C LYS A 69 -26.42 3.36 -5.98
N SER A 70 -27.10 2.44 -6.65
CA SER A 70 -26.45 1.40 -7.45
C SER A 70 -25.72 2.04 -8.64
N ARG A 71 -24.60 1.48 -9.04
CA ARG A 71 -23.78 1.96 -10.16
C ARG A 71 -23.46 0.84 -11.13
N SER A 72 -23.23 1.19 -12.40
CA SER A 72 -22.74 0.25 -13.38
C SER A 72 -21.30 -0.20 -13.08
N ILE A 73 -20.99 -1.46 -13.36
CA ILE A 73 -19.63 -2.02 -13.31
C ILE A 73 -18.63 -1.20 -14.13
N LEU A 74 -19.08 -0.54 -15.20
CA LEU A 74 -18.23 0.26 -16.06
C LEU A 74 -17.73 1.55 -15.39
N GLU A 75 -18.43 2.04 -14.38
CA GLU A 75 -18.03 3.21 -13.59
C GLU A 75 -17.00 2.86 -12.52
N GLU A 76 -16.94 1.59 -12.13
CA GLU A 76 -15.98 1.05 -11.19
C GLU A 76 -14.92 0.25 -11.96
N GLN A 77 -13.68 0.68 -11.94
CA GLN A 77 -12.57 -0.14 -12.44
C GLN A 77 -12.33 -1.29 -11.45
N VAL A 78 -13.23 -2.28 -11.49
CA VAL A 78 -13.04 -3.50 -10.72
C VAL A 78 -11.97 -4.33 -11.43
N LEU A 79 -10.78 -4.27 -10.91
CA LEU A 79 -9.71 -5.20 -11.26
C LEU A 79 -10.06 -6.55 -10.63
N THR A 80 -11.01 -7.26 -11.21
CA THR A 80 -11.33 -8.59 -10.71
C THR A 80 -10.16 -9.52 -11.02
N SER A 81 -9.59 -10.12 -9.99
CA SER A 81 -8.55 -11.14 -10.09
C SER A 81 -8.97 -12.39 -10.92
N GLU A 82 -10.22 -12.49 -11.30
CA GLU A 82 -10.79 -13.58 -12.08
C GLU A 82 -10.46 -13.51 -13.59
N ARG A 83 -9.99 -12.36 -14.10
CA ARG A 83 -9.52 -12.24 -15.50
C ARG A 83 -8.16 -12.88 -15.77
N SER A 84 -7.44 -13.32 -14.76
CA SER A 84 -6.12 -13.93 -14.90
C SER A 84 -6.15 -15.40 -15.33
N GLY A 85 -7.32 -15.99 -15.55
CA GLY A 85 -7.48 -17.42 -15.85
C GLY A 85 -7.63 -17.80 -17.32
N ILE A 86 -7.52 -16.87 -18.27
CA ILE A 86 -7.52 -17.24 -19.68
C ILE A 86 -6.07 -17.45 -20.14
N PRO A 87 -5.64 -18.69 -20.41
CA PRO A 87 -4.34 -18.95 -21.00
C PRO A 87 -4.31 -18.27 -22.39
N ARG A 88 -3.44 -17.30 -22.57
CA ARG A 88 -3.09 -16.87 -23.93
C ARG A 88 -2.33 -18.00 -24.58
N SER A 89 -2.99 -18.81 -25.39
CA SER A 89 -2.33 -19.69 -26.34
C SER A 89 -1.50 -18.83 -27.28
N PRO A 90 -0.22 -19.15 -27.49
CA PRO A 90 0.55 -18.50 -28.52
C PRO A 90 0.19 -19.15 -29.86
N ASP A 91 -0.85 -18.66 -30.51
CA ASP A 91 -1.08 -19.02 -31.92
C ASP A 91 -0.40 -17.99 -32.81
N MET A 92 0.76 -18.39 -33.30
CA MET A 92 1.54 -17.71 -34.32
C MET A 92 0.97 -18.09 -35.69
N SER A 93 -0.05 -17.44 -36.16
CA SER A 93 -0.38 -17.43 -37.56
C SER A 93 -0.54 -16.00 -38.08
N ARG A 94 0.36 -15.68 -39.02
CA ARG A 94 0.37 -14.48 -39.84
C ARG A 94 -0.96 -14.32 -40.60
N GLY A 95 -1.62 -13.18 -40.44
CA GLY A 95 -2.71 -12.84 -41.35
C GLY A 95 -3.51 -11.60 -40.93
N ARG A 96 -3.30 -10.51 -41.68
CA ARG A 96 -4.18 -9.35 -41.91
C ARG A 96 -4.80 -8.67 -40.68
N ARG A 97 -4.21 -7.52 -40.40
CA ARG A 97 -4.68 -6.43 -39.56
C ARG A 97 -6.10 -5.99 -39.95
N ARG A 98 -7.13 -6.62 -39.37
CA ARG A 98 -8.46 -6.03 -39.26
C ARG A 98 -8.52 -5.39 -37.87
N GLN A 99 -8.79 -4.09 -37.84
CA GLN A 99 -9.16 -3.38 -36.61
C GLN A 99 -10.37 -4.10 -36.00
N ALA A 100 -10.10 -5.00 -35.08
CA ALA A 100 -11.13 -5.54 -34.22
C ALA A 100 -11.48 -4.44 -33.21
N SER A 101 -12.65 -3.87 -33.34
CA SER A 101 -13.32 -3.13 -32.26
C SER A 101 -13.20 -3.94 -30.97
N PRO A 102 -12.94 -3.32 -29.80
CA PRO A 102 -12.93 -4.06 -28.56
C PRO A 102 -14.32 -4.71 -28.41
N GLN A 103 -14.38 -6.02 -28.63
CA GLN A 103 -15.57 -6.76 -28.30
C GLN A 103 -15.74 -6.62 -26.78
N LEU A 104 -16.75 -5.87 -26.37
CA LEU A 104 -17.33 -5.95 -25.06
C LEU A 104 -17.61 -7.43 -24.79
N ILE A 105 -16.83 -8.04 -23.90
CA ILE A 105 -17.11 -9.38 -23.41
C ILE A 105 -18.35 -9.20 -22.53
N GLN A 106 -19.54 -9.34 -23.15
CA GLN A 106 -20.79 -9.45 -22.50
C GLN A 106 -20.86 -10.83 -21.85
N GLY A 107 -20.52 -10.87 -20.59
CA GLY A 107 -20.85 -11.93 -19.68
C GLY A 107 -20.83 -11.32 -18.30
N PRO A 108 -21.88 -11.47 -17.48
CA PRO A 108 -21.84 -11.00 -16.12
C PRO A 108 -20.74 -11.77 -15.39
N CYS A 109 -19.61 -11.14 -15.16
CA CYS A 109 -18.68 -11.63 -14.15
C CYS A 109 -19.38 -11.34 -12.81
N GLU A 110 -20.27 -12.25 -12.42
CA GLU A 110 -20.92 -12.22 -11.13
C GLU A 110 -19.88 -12.58 -10.08
N CYS A 111 -19.06 -11.61 -9.72
CA CYS A 111 -18.34 -11.69 -8.47
C CYS A 111 -19.41 -11.60 -7.36
N PRO A 112 -19.75 -12.67 -6.65
CA PRO A 112 -20.79 -12.67 -5.63
C PRO A 112 -20.49 -11.68 -4.51
N GLU A 113 -19.25 -11.26 -4.39
CA GLU A 113 -18.74 -10.29 -3.42
C GLU A 113 -18.84 -8.85 -3.93
N ALA A 114 -19.08 -8.63 -5.22
CA ALA A 114 -19.28 -7.27 -5.74
C ALA A 114 -20.60 -6.68 -5.23
N PHE A 115 -20.52 -5.50 -4.63
CA PHE A 115 -21.67 -4.89 -3.95
C PHE A 115 -22.13 -3.57 -4.58
N LEU A 116 -21.35 -2.97 -5.46
CA LEU A 116 -21.75 -1.77 -6.21
C LEU A 116 -22.44 -2.09 -7.53
N THR A 117 -22.31 -3.31 -8.00
CA THR A 117 -22.57 -3.63 -9.39
C THR A 117 -23.62 -4.70 -9.54
N GLN A 118 -24.86 -4.29 -9.59
CA GLN A 118 -25.91 -5.04 -10.27
C GLN A 118 -26.66 -4.08 -11.16
N GLU A 119 -26.58 -4.27 -12.47
CA GLU A 119 -27.30 -3.47 -13.47
C GLU A 119 -28.81 -3.49 -13.24
N SER A 120 -29.33 -4.52 -12.59
CA SER A 120 -30.73 -4.70 -12.26
C SER A 120 -31.14 -4.23 -10.87
N ALA A 121 -30.20 -3.96 -9.96
CA ALA A 121 -30.53 -3.58 -8.58
C ALA A 121 -30.58 -2.07 -8.43
N LYS A 122 -31.76 -1.54 -8.15
CA LYS A 122 -31.95 -0.10 -7.87
C LYS A 122 -31.34 0.37 -6.57
N VAL A 123 -30.93 -0.56 -5.70
CA VAL A 123 -30.46 -0.28 -4.34
C VAL A 123 -29.18 -1.07 -4.08
N PRO A 124 -28.11 -0.46 -3.53
CA PRO A 124 -26.89 -1.16 -3.13
C PRO A 124 -27.17 -2.28 -2.12
N LYS A 125 -26.41 -3.37 -2.19
CA LYS A 125 -26.56 -4.52 -1.29
C LYS A 125 -26.21 -4.18 0.17
N CYS A 126 -25.23 -3.31 0.39
CA CYS A 126 -24.68 -3.00 1.70
C CYS A 126 -24.37 -1.51 1.87
N VAL A 127 -24.00 -1.13 3.07
CA VAL A 127 -23.56 0.21 3.53
C VAL A 127 -24.47 1.34 3.08
N ARG A 128 -25.76 1.09 3.18
CA ARG A 128 -26.81 2.04 2.82
C ARG A 128 -27.03 3.08 3.92
N PRO A 129 -27.23 4.35 3.56
CA PRO A 129 -27.62 5.37 4.54
C PRO A 129 -28.86 4.96 5.35
N GLY A 130 -28.81 5.18 6.66
CA GLY A 130 -29.95 4.88 7.55
C GLY A 130 -30.07 3.42 7.94
N THR A 131 -29.11 2.55 7.60
CA THR A 131 -29.06 1.16 8.09
C THR A 131 -27.94 1.00 9.12
N PRO A 132 -28.08 0.10 10.12
CA PRO A 132 -27.04 -0.18 11.10
C PRO A 132 -25.74 -0.72 10.47
N GLY A 133 -25.83 -1.29 9.27
CA GLY A 133 -24.69 -1.84 8.53
C GLY A 133 -23.64 -0.80 8.14
N ILE A 134 -24.03 0.49 8.07
CA ILE A 134 -23.10 1.59 7.75
C ILE A 134 -22.21 1.99 8.91
N ASP A 135 -22.60 1.67 10.13
CA ASP A 135 -21.82 2.05 11.33
C ASP A 135 -20.53 1.25 11.44
N ILE A 136 -19.52 1.86 12.04
CA ILE A 136 -18.28 1.17 12.37
C ILE A 136 -18.59 0.08 13.40
N HIS A 137 -18.02 -1.11 13.19
CA HIS A 137 -18.19 -2.26 14.08
C HIS A 137 -17.83 -1.89 15.54
N PRO A 138 -18.62 -2.30 16.55
CA PRO A 138 -18.46 -1.85 17.94
C PRO A 138 -17.03 -2.02 18.49
N VAL A 139 -16.42 -3.18 18.31
CA VAL A 139 -15.03 -3.47 18.74
C VAL A 139 -14.03 -2.49 18.11
N VAL A 140 -14.18 -2.21 16.82
CA VAL A 140 -13.31 -1.26 16.11
C VAL A 140 -13.59 0.17 16.57
N LYS A 141 -14.84 0.51 16.82
CA LYS A 141 -15.26 1.84 17.28
C LYS A 141 -14.63 2.23 18.61
N GLU A 142 -14.46 1.28 19.52
CA GLU A 142 -13.76 1.50 20.79
C GLU A 142 -12.28 1.85 20.62
N ALA A 143 -11.68 1.36 19.52
CA ALA A 143 -10.29 1.65 19.19
C ALA A 143 -10.08 2.97 18.42
N VAL A 144 -11.15 3.67 18.03
CA VAL A 144 -11.06 4.96 17.33
C VAL A 144 -10.52 6.03 18.29
N GLY A 145 -9.38 6.60 17.94
CA GLY A 145 -8.76 7.66 18.75
C GLY A 145 -9.26 9.06 18.40
N SER A 146 -9.23 9.96 19.37
CA SER A 146 -9.70 11.36 19.19
C SER A 146 -8.91 12.16 18.13
N ARG A 147 -7.72 11.70 17.75
CA ARG A 147 -6.87 12.33 16.72
C ARG A 147 -6.91 11.60 15.39
N ASP A 148 -7.68 10.53 15.29
CA ASP A 148 -7.80 9.76 14.05
C ASP A 148 -8.64 10.54 13.04
N TYR A 149 -8.46 10.21 11.78
CA TYR A 149 -9.19 10.80 10.68
C TYR A 149 -10.26 9.83 10.18
N SER A 150 -11.37 10.38 9.72
CA SER A 150 -12.43 9.61 9.09
C SER A 150 -12.70 10.15 7.68
N VAL A 151 -12.80 9.24 6.71
CA VAL A 151 -13.07 9.54 5.31
C VAL A 151 -14.22 8.68 4.85
N VAL A 152 -15.16 9.28 4.12
CA VAL A 152 -16.27 8.56 3.51
C VAL A 152 -16.01 8.41 2.02
N LYS A 153 -16.17 7.19 1.51
CA LYS A 153 -16.06 6.88 0.08
C LYS A 153 -17.37 6.35 -0.49
N SER A 154 -17.60 6.63 -1.76
CA SER A 154 -18.73 6.11 -2.53
C SER A 154 -18.28 5.21 -3.68
N TYR A 155 -17.03 4.79 -3.71
CA TYR A 155 -16.39 3.91 -4.68
C TYR A 155 -15.63 2.81 -3.95
N TYR A 156 -15.21 1.77 -4.65
CA TYR A 156 -14.37 0.75 -4.04
C TYR A 156 -13.04 1.34 -3.56
N SER A 157 -12.38 2.11 -4.41
CA SER A 157 -11.15 2.80 -4.03
C SER A 157 -11.41 4.03 -3.16
N ALA A 158 -10.67 4.14 -2.05
CA ALA A 158 -10.69 5.30 -1.17
C ALA A 158 -10.14 6.56 -1.85
N PHE A 159 -9.29 6.41 -2.86
CA PHE A 159 -8.66 7.52 -3.59
C PHE A 159 -9.58 8.16 -4.63
N ARG A 160 -10.72 7.55 -4.95
CA ARG A 160 -11.74 8.18 -5.78
C ARG A 160 -12.44 9.34 -5.05
N SER A 161 -12.32 9.39 -3.74
CA SER A 161 -12.65 10.56 -2.94
C SER A 161 -11.43 11.48 -2.83
N GLU A 162 -11.52 12.72 -3.29
CA GLU A 162 -10.45 13.71 -3.15
C GLU A 162 -10.06 13.97 -1.69
N GLN A 163 -10.96 13.68 -0.77
CA GLN A 163 -10.77 13.92 0.66
C GLN A 163 -9.56 13.16 1.21
N LEU A 164 -9.39 11.86 0.86
CA LEU A 164 -8.26 11.06 1.33
C LEU A 164 -6.93 11.61 0.80
N LEU A 165 -6.84 11.83 -0.52
CA LEU A 165 -5.62 12.32 -1.15
C LEU A 165 -5.18 13.68 -0.59
N ARG A 166 -6.14 14.58 -0.39
CA ARG A 166 -5.90 15.90 0.20
C ARG A 166 -5.40 15.77 1.65
N LEU A 167 -6.02 14.90 2.45
CA LEU A 167 -5.60 14.64 3.83
C LEU A 167 -4.16 14.12 3.90
N LEU A 168 -3.82 13.10 3.11
CA LEU A 168 -2.50 12.51 3.07
C LEU A 168 -1.41 13.51 2.68
N ARG A 169 -1.69 14.36 1.69
CA ARG A 169 -0.77 15.43 1.25
C ARG A 169 -0.57 16.48 2.34
N MET A 170 -1.64 16.94 2.98
CA MET A 170 -1.54 17.91 4.09
C MET A 170 -0.75 17.36 5.28
N ARG A 171 -0.78 16.05 5.49
CA ARG A 171 -0.07 15.37 6.58
C ARG A 171 1.35 14.95 6.20
N LEU A 172 1.81 15.20 4.97
CA LEU A 172 3.11 14.76 4.43
C LEU A 172 3.30 13.23 4.56
N VAL A 173 2.23 12.47 4.37
CA VAL A 173 2.28 11.01 4.38
C VAL A 173 2.92 10.53 3.08
N THR A 174 3.85 9.59 3.19
CA THR A 174 4.51 8.94 2.05
C THR A 174 4.39 7.41 2.08
N GLU A 175 4.13 6.85 3.26
CA GLU A 175 4.01 5.41 3.47
C GLU A 175 2.61 5.06 3.96
N LEU A 176 1.96 4.13 3.26
CA LEU A 176 0.61 3.66 3.57
C LEU A 176 0.63 2.20 3.96
N PHE A 177 0.00 1.90 5.07
CA PHE A 177 -0.31 0.55 5.54
C PHE A 177 -1.80 0.36 5.36
N ILE A 178 -2.22 -0.68 4.63
CA ILE A 178 -3.62 -0.86 4.25
C ILE A 178 -4.14 -2.17 4.82
N CYS A 179 -5.28 -2.11 5.50
CA CYS A 179 -6.00 -3.27 6.05
C CYS A 179 -7.52 -3.06 6.00
N GLY A 180 -8.32 -4.01 6.48
CA GLY A 180 -9.79 -3.91 6.55
C GLY A 180 -10.53 -4.95 5.71
N ALA A 181 -11.64 -4.57 5.08
CA ALA A 181 -12.49 -5.42 4.25
C ALA A 181 -12.79 -4.76 2.89
N MET A 182 -12.93 -5.46 1.79
CA MET A 182 -12.54 -6.83 1.47
C MET A 182 -11.28 -6.81 0.62
N THR A 183 -10.38 -7.77 0.81
CA THR A 183 -9.06 -7.80 0.16
C THR A 183 -9.13 -7.67 -1.36
N ASN A 184 -10.00 -8.46 -1.99
CA ASN A 184 -10.10 -8.57 -3.45
C ASN A 184 -10.93 -7.46 -4.11
N ILE A 185 -11.47 -6.52 -3.35
CA ILE A 185 -12.30 -5.41 -3.86
C ILE A 185 -11.76 -4.06 -3.37
N SER A 186 -12.21 -3.62 -2.20
CA SER A 186 -11.91 -2.28 -1.68
C SER A 186 -10.42 -2.07 -1.38
N ILE A 187 -9.77 -3.07 -0.76
CA ILE A 187 -8.34 -3.01 -0.44
C ILE A 187 -7.52 -2.98 -1.73
N MET A 188 -7.80 -3.91 -2.67
CA MET A 188 -7.09 -3.96 -3.94
C MET A 188 -7.25 -2.67 -4.74
N ALA A 189 -8.48 -2.16 -4.89
CA ALA A 189 -8.73 -0.91 -5.60
C ALA A 189 -8.00 0.28 -4.95
N THR A 190 -8.03 0.35 -3.61
CA THR A 190 -7.35 1.41 -2.85
C THR A 190 -5.83 1.33 -2.99
N ALA A 191 -5.24 0.13 -2.93
CA ALA A 191 -3.80 -0.07 -3.07
C ALA A 191 -3.29 0.31 -4.47
N VAL A 192 -4.00 -0.09 -5.52
CA VAL A 192 -3.63 0.25 -6.91
C VAL A 192 -3.66 1.75 -7.15
N ASP A 193 -4.72 2.43 -6.70
CA ASP A 193 -4.82 3.88 -6.83
C ASP A 193 -3.77 4.60 -5.97
N ALA A 194 -3.48 4.11 -4.75
CA ALA A 194 -2.41 4.63 -3.91
C ALA A 194 -1.04 4.60 -4.62
N ALA A 195 -0.72 3.47 -5.28
CA ALA A 195 0.51 3.33 -6.06
C ALA A 195 0.56 4.33 -7.23
N SER A 196 -0.56 4.55 -7.92
CA SER A 196 -0.64 5.52 -9.02
C SER A 196 -0.38 6.96 -8.56
N HIS A 197 -0.62 7.24 -7.27
CA HIS A 197 -0.31 8.53 -6.63
C HIS A 197 1.10 8.61 -6.04
N GLY A 198 1.91 7.54 -6.18
CA GLY A 198 3.31 7.52 -5.75
C GLY A 198 3.54 7.21 -4.27
N TYR A 199 2.55 6.64 -3.57
CA TYR A 199 2.73 6.19 -2.19
C TYR A 199 3.47 4.85 -2.13
N THR A 200 4.35 4.69 -1.14
CA THR A 200 4.86 3.38 -0.75
C THR A 200 3.78 2.64 0.03
N ILE A 201 3.52 1.39 -0.33
CA ILE A 201 2.38 0.64 0.21
C ILE A 201 2.86 -0.62 0.91
N THR A 202 2.25 -0.92 2.02
CA THR A 202 2.34 -2.21 2.70
C THR A 202 0.93 -2.73 2.96
N ILE A 203 0.62 -3.94 2.50
CA ILE A 203 -0.61 -4.64 2.86
C ILE A 203 -0.38 -5.37 4.17
N VAL A 204 -1.29 -5.17 5.15
CA VAL A 204 -1.25 -5.87 6.43
C VAL A 204 -2.14 -7.09 6.32
N ASP A 205 -1.56 -8.21 5.88
CA ASP A 205 -2.26 -9.38 5.35
C ASP A 205 -3.19 -10.04 6.37
N ASP A 206 -2.73 -10.22 7.58
CA ASP A 206 -3.48 -10.83 8.69
C ASP A 206 -4.58 -9.93 9.30
N CYS A 207 -4.64 -8.67 8.84
CA CYS A 207 -5.70 -7.70 9.13
C CYS A 207 -6.57 -7.39 7.90
N CYS A 208 -6.55 -8.25 6.87
CA CYS A 208 -7.35 -8.13 5.66
C CYS A 208 -8.45 -9.20 5.63
N GLY A 209 -9.71 -8.77 5.59
CA GLY A 209 -10.87 -9.67 5.57
C GLY A 209 -11.23 -10.18 4.18
N TYR A 210 -11.71 -11.43 4.12
CA TYR A 210 -12.13 -12.09 2.89
C TYR A 210 -13.14 -13.20 3.10
N HIS A 211 -13.86 -13.59 2.03
CA HIS A 211 -14.76 -14.74 2.02
C HIS A 211 -14.07 -16.02 1.52
N ASN A 212 -13.16 -15.86 0.55
CA ASN A 212 -12.55 -16.99 -0.14
C ASN A 212 -11.02 -16.82 -0.14
N MET A 213 -10.32 -17.80 0.44
CA MET A 213 -8.87 -17.83 0.56
C MET A 213 -8.15 -17.72 -0.80
N MET A 214 -8.67 -18.37 -1.84
CA MET A 214 -8.05 -18.31 -3.16
C MET A 214 -8.15 -16.92 -3.77
N ARG A 215 -9.31 -16.27 -3.65
CA ARG A 215 -9.49 -14.88 -4.12
C ARG A 215 -8.62 -13.90 -3.36
N HIS A 216 -8.52 -14.08 -2.04
CA HIS A 216 -7.63 -13.28 -1.21
C HIS A 216 -6.17 -13.42 -1.67
N ARG A 217 -5.64 -14.63 -1.78
CA ARG A 217 -4.26 -14.89 -2.23
C ARG A 217 -3.99 -14.32 -3.63
N ASN A 218 -4.95 -14.49 -4.54
CA ASN A 218 -4.82 -13.95 -5.89
C ASN A 218 -4.80 -12.41 -5.87
N ALA A 219 -5.66 -11.79 -5.07
CA ALA A 219 -5.70 -10.34 -4.92
C ALA A 219 -4.39 -9.78 -4.33
N VAL A 220 -3.90 -10.36 -3.23
CA VAL A 220 -2.63 -9.96 -2.60
C VAL A 220 -1.48 -10.11 -3.59
N LYS A 221 -1.39 -11.24 -4.30
CA LYS A 221 -0.38 -11.44 -5.35
C LYS A 221 -0.50 -10.42 -6.48
N GLN A 222 -1.72 -10.11 -6.91
CA GLN A 222 -1.95 -9.11 -7.96
C GLN A 222 -1.57 -7.71 -7.50
N ILE A 223 -1.93 -7.33 -6.27
CA ILE A 223 -1.53 -6.05 -5.68
C ILE A 223 0.00 -5.96 -5.67
N ALA A 224 0.70 -6.96 -5.10
CA ALA A 224 2.15 -6.97 -5.02
C ALA A 224 2.82 -6.87 -6.41
N ASN A 225 2.33 -7.63 -7.39
CA ASN A 225 2.87 -7.60 -8.76
C ASN A 225 2.63 -6.27 -9.49
N THR A 226 1.50 -5.61 -9.21
CA THR A 226 1.12 -4.36 -9.90
C THR A 226 1.76 -3.14 -9.25
N THR A 227 1.87 -3.13 -7.93
CA THR A 227 2.29 -1.95 -7.17
C THR A 227 3.71 -2.05 -6.62
N GLY A 228 4.30 -3.26 -6.58
CA GLY A 228 5.57 -3.51 -5.92
C GLY A 228 5.50 -3.39 -4.39
N CYS A 229 4.30 -3.49 -3.80
CA CYS A 229 4.11 -3.30 -2.37
C CYS A 229 4.67 -4.46 -1.54
N ASP A 230 5.01 -4.17 -0.29
CA ASP A 230 5.28 -5.17 0.72
C ASP A 230 3.98 -5.79 1.26
N VAL A 231 4.07 -7.05 1.68
CA VAL A 231 2.98 -7.78 2.33
C VAL A 231 3.51 -8.31 3.66
N LEU A 232 3.00 -7.79 4.76
CA LEU A 232 3.47 -8.09 6.10
C LEU A 232 2.31 -8.44 7.03
N SER A 233 2.62 -9.16 8.12
CA SER A 233 1.70 -9.27 9.25
C SER A 233 1.69 -8.00 10.10
N ALA A 234 0.67 -7.82 10.94
CA ALA A 234 0.61 -6.71 11.91
C ALA A 234 1.87 -6.65 12.79
N GLU A 235 2.33 -7.81 13.27
CA GLU A 235 3.56 -7.90 14.05
C GLU A 235 4.79 -7.45 13.25
N GLY A 236 4.90 -7.90 11.98
CA GLY A 236 5.98 -7.51 11.07
C GLY A 236 6.02 -6.00 10.83
N VAL A 237 4.85 -5.39 10.64
CA VAL A 237 4.71 -3.93 10.51
C VAL A 237 5.22 -3.22 11.77
N LEU A 238 4.74 -3.62 12.96
CA LEU A 238 5.14 -2.99 14.21
C LEU A 238 6.61 -3.22 14.55
N ALA A 239 7.17 -4.35 14.16
CA ALA A 239 8.59 -4.64 14.31
C ALA A 239 9.46 -3.73 13.42
N SER A 240 8.98 -3.39 12.23
CA SER A 240 9.70 -2.50 11.30
C SER A 240 9.89 -1.08 11.84
N PHE A 241 9.05 -0.66 12.80
CA PHE A 241 9.12 0.66 13.42
C PHE A 241 10.13 0.76 14.58
N LYS A 242 10.59 -0.39 15.09
CA LYS A 242 11.60 -0.40 16.14
C LYS A 242 12.96 0.02 15.54
N PRO A 243 13.73 0.87 16.23
CA PRO A 243 15.05 1.23 15.75
C PRO A 243 15.90 -0.03 15.60
N LYS A 244 16.50 -0.25 14.43
CA LYS A 244 17.45 -1.35 14.23
C LYS A 244 18.58 -1.21 15.25
N PRO A 245 18.96 -2.28 15.99
CA PRO A 245 20.10 -2.21 16.88
C PRO A 245 21.32 -1.79 16.07
N LYS A 246 22.05 -0.77 16.56
CA LYS A 246 23.32 -0.35 15.94
C LYS A 246 24.21 -1.58 15.86
N PRO A 247 24.84 -1.87 14.70
CA PRO A 247 25.78 -2.96 14.61
C PRO A 247 26.84 -2.76 15.69
N SER A 248 26.99 -3.74 16.58
CA SER A 248 28.04 -3.74 17.57
C SER A 248 29.38 -3.61 16.83
N ARG A 249 30.09 -2.51 17.03
CA ARG A 249 31.48 -2.39 16.53
C ARG A 249 32.25 -3.57 17.13
N LYS A 250 32.66 -4.52 16.31
CA LYS A 250 33.63 -5.49 16.71
C LYS A 250 34.85 -4.70 17.23
N PRO A 251 35.43 -5.07 18.38
CA PRO A 251 36.66 -4.47 18.82
C PRO A 251 37.67 -4.61 17.67
N SER A 252 38.18 -3.50 17.15
CA SER A 252 39.27 -3.53 16.19
C SER A 252 40.46 -4.15 16.88
N ASP A 253 40.95 -5.27 16.37
CA ASP A 253 42.29 -5.77 16.65
C ASP A 253 43.26 -4.62 16.34
N ARG A 254 43.70 -3.94 17.38
CA ARG A 254 44.85 -3.06 17.27
C ARG A 254 46.05 -3.98 17.05
N PRO A 255 46.81 -3.82 15.96
CA PRO A 255 48.10 -4.53 15.87
C PRO A 255 48.99 -4.05 17.03
N ALA A 256 49.54 -5.02 17.74
CA ALA A 256 50.48 -4.80 18.81
C ALA A 256 51.63 -3.97 18.28
N THR A 257 51.89 -2.83 18.93
CA THR A 257 53.07 -2.03 18.75
C THR A 257 54.28 -2.81 19.30
N SER A 258 55.14 -3.32 18.43
CA SER A 258 56.45 -3.78 18.78
C SER A 258 57.38 -2.58 19.03
N PRO A 259 58.29 -2.64 20.04
CA PRO A 259 59.17 -1.53 20.39
C PRO A 259 60.42 -1.49 19.52
N GLY A 260 60.70 -0.31 19.02
CA GLY A 260 62.02 0.29 18.82
C GLY A 260 63.01 -0.36 17.91
N SER A 261 63.29 0.25 16.76
CA SER A 261 64.60 0.32 16.20
C SER A 261 64.87 1.69 15.57
N ARG A 262 65.76 2.42 16.13
CA ARG A 262 66.34 3.65 15.55
C ARG A 262 67.18 3.25 14.36
N TYR A 263 66.94 3.83 13.19
CA TYR A 263 68.00 4.11 12.22
C TYR A 263 67.64 5.23 11.27
N SER A 264 68.58 6.10 11.12
CA SER A 264 68.89 7.25 10.31
C SER A 264 68.24 7.41 8.94
N SER A 265 67.93 8.67 8.63
CA SER A 265 67.67 9.18 7.27
C SER A 265 68.90 9.10 6.36
N PRO A 266 68.74 9.02 5.05
CA PRO A 266 69.20 10.12 4.19
C PRO A 266 68.30 10.48 2.99
N ILE A 267 68.16 11.80 2.79
CA ILE A 267 68.40 12.59 1.55
C ILE A 267 67.66 12.14 0.27
N LEU A 268 66.88 13.09 -0.24
CA LEU A 268 66.31 13.21 -1.59
C LEU A 268 67.32 13.09 -2.74
N PRO A 269 66.85 12.76 -3.96
CA PRO A 269 66.62 13.83 -4.91
C PRO A 269 65.37 13.73 -5.81
N SER A 270 65.03 14.88 -6.35
CA SER A 270 64.01 15.22 -7.29
C SER A 270 64.19 14.57 -8.67
N SER A 271 63.09 14.26 -9.38
CA SER A 271 62.92 14.65 -10.79
C SER A 271 61.57 14.24 -11.34
N LYS A 272 60.87 15.21 -11.81
CA LYS A 272 59.99 15.35 -12.97
C LYS A 272 59.76 14.09 -13.83
N HIS A 273 58.49 13.75 -14.09
CA HIS A 273 58.04 13.50 -15.46
C HIS A 273 56.51 13.68 -15.60
N LEU A 274 56.15 14.59 -16.49
CA LEU A 274 54.85 14.77 -17.12
C LEU A 274 54.52 13.56 -18.02
N ARG A 275 53.22 13.20 -18.14
CA ARG A 275 52.48 12.94 -19.41
C ARG A 275 51.06 12.45 -19.06
N LYS A 276 50.13 13.21 -19.55
CA LYS A 276 49.19 13.17 -20.70
C LYS A 276 47.88 12.44 -20.39
N ILE A 277 46.85 13.17 -20.20
CA ILE A 277 45.57 13.41 -20.89
C ILE A 277 45.14 12.24 -21.82
N SER A 278 43.95 11.71 -21.55
CA SER A 278 43.04 11.33 -22.63
C SER A 278 41.59 11.55 -22.20
N HIS A 279 40.91 12.38 -23.00
CA HIS A 279 39.52 12.67 -23.06
C HIS A 279 38.68 11.42 -23.33
N CYS A 280 37.53 11.29 -22.71
CA CYS A 280 36.38 10.66 -23.35
C CYS A 280 35.11 11.49 -23.16
N ARG A 281 34.47 11.68 -24.26
CA ARG A 281 33.41 12.61 -24.58
C ARG A 281 32.07 12.24 -23.95
N PHE A 282 31.38 13.26 -23.51
CA PHE A 282 29.93 13.30 -23.37
C PHE A 282 29.26 13.13 -24.74
N ASN A 283 28.14 12.44 -24.78
CA ASN A 283 27.12 12.65 -25.79
C ASN A 283 25.71 12.52 -25.14
N PRO A 284 24.83 13.51 -25.34
CA PRO A 284 23.48 13.53 -24.81
C PRO A 284 22.49 13.05 -25.88
N TRP A 285 21.51 12.23 -25.45
CA TRP A 285 20.12 12.26 -25.97
C TRP A 285 19.20 11.81 -24.86
#